data_d0aea6004ad626426e1de98cd8f16a43
#
_entry.id   d0aea6004ad626426e1de98cd8f16a43
#
_cell.length_a   1.000
_cell.length_b   1.000
_cell.length_c   1.000
_cell.angle_alpha   90.00
_cell.angle_beta   90.00
_cell.angle_gamma   90.00
#
_symmetry.space_group_name_H-M   'P 1'
#
loop_
_entity.id
_entity.type
_entity.pdbx_description
1 polymer ?
#
loop_
_entity_poly.entity_id
_entity_poly.type
_entity_poly.pdbx_seq_one_letter_code
_entity_poly.pdbx_strand_id
1 'polypeptide(L)'
;MSEQRTVGTAILELLAAHGVDMAFGLPGVHNLAFWSAETPVRIVGVRHEQACVYAADGYARATGRLGVALTTTGPGAMNALAAFGEAAVSGVPVLLISSDVSTALRSPDGPRGILHEMGDQAAPFAALGRPART
;
A
#
# COMPACT_ATOMS: atom_id res chain seq x y z
N MET A 1 9.70 -13.97 24.99
CA MET A 1 10.29 -13.56 23.70
C MET A 1 9.64 -12.22 23.36
N SER A 2 10.40 -11.13 23.28
CA SER A 2 9.85 -9.85 22.82
C SER A 2 9.43 -10.03 21.36
N GLU A 3 8.15 -9.84 21.09
CA GLU A 3 7.62 -9.83 19.72
C GLU A 3 8.37 -8.76 18.93
N GLN A 4 9.05 -9.16 17.87
CA GLN A 4 9.87 -8.26 17.09
C GLN A 4 8.94 -7.34 16.31
N ARG A 5 8.86 -6.07 16.70
CA ARG A 5 8.05 -5.05 16.04
C ARG A 5 8.50 -4.89 14.59
N THR A 6 7.62 -5.22 13.66
CA THR A 6 7.89 -5.05 12.22
C THR A 6 7.53 -3.65 11.74
N VAL A 7 8.05 -3.26 10.57
CA VAL A 7 7.64 -2.01 9.90
C VAL A 7 6.15 -2.03 9.61
N GLY A 8 5.59 -3.18 9.20
CA GLY A 8 4.15 -3.33 8.96
C GLY A 8 3.32 -3.04 10.22
N THR A 9 3.74 -3.59 11.38
CA THR A 9 3.10 -3.29 12.67
C THR A 9 3.15 -1.80 12.99
N ALA A 10 4.33 -1.17 12.84
CA ALA A 10 4.50 0.25 13.14
C ALA A 10 3.63 1.16 12.23
N ILE A 11 3.49 0.80 10.96
CA ILE A 11 2.61 1.53 10.02
C ILE A 11 1.14 1.40 10.47
N LEU A 12 0.67 0.20 10.80
CA LEU A 12 -0.72 0.00 11.22
C LEU A 12 -1.04 0.70 12.54
N GLU A 13 -0.11 0.70 13.50
CA GLU A 13 -0.23 1.46 14.75
C GLU A 13 -0.32 2.98 14.47
N LEU A 14 0.51 3.50 13.55
CA LEU A 14 0.47 4.90 13.16
C LEU A 14 -0.86 5.27 12.50
N LEU A 15 -1.35 4.43 11.59
CA LEU A 15 -2.66 4.61 10.96
C LEU A 15 -3.78 4.63 11.99
N ALA A 16 -3.77 3.70 12.95
CA ALA A 16 -4.74 3.66 14.04
C ALA A 16 -4.69 4.93 14.90
N ALA A 17 -3.49 5.42 15.25
CA ALA A 17 -3.31 6.65 16.00
C ALA A 17 -3.86 7.89 15.26
N HIS A 18 -3.95 7.84 13.93
CA HIS A 18 -4.58 8.86 13.10
C HIS A 18 -6.06 8.59 12.78
N GLY A 19 -6.68 7.67 13.51
CA GLY A 19 -8.11 7.40 13.41
C GLY A 19 -8.51 6.50 12.25
N VAL A 20 -7.56 5.82 11.60
CA VAL A 20 -7.85 4.79 10.60
C VAL A 20 -8.26 3.51 11.32
N ASP A 21 -9.45 3.01 11.04
CA ASP A 21 -10.00 1.77 11.59
C ASP A 21 -10.11 0.65 10.54
N MET A 22 -9.99 1.00 9.27
CA MET A 22 -10.14 0.04 8.15
C MET A 22 -9.13 0.31 7.03
N ALA A 23 -8.58 -0.77 6.48
CA ALA A 23 -7.77 -0.76 5.27
C ALA A 23 -8.23 -1.89 4.34
N PHE A 24 -7.99 -1.75 3.04
CA PHE A 24 -8.31 -2.74 2.03
C PHE A 24 -7.03 -3.27 1.42
N GLY A 25 -6.84 -4.58 1.36
CA GLY A 25 -5.55 -5.11 0.94
C GLY A 25 -5.59 -6.46 0.25
N LEU A 26 -4.50 -6.74 -0.47
CA LEU A 26 -4.22 -8.05 -1.03
C LEU A 26 -2.85 -8.52 -0.54
N PRO A 27 -2.76 -9.69 0.14
CA PRO A 27 -1.49 -10.22 0.61
C PRO A 27 -0.60 -10.65 -0.55
N GLY A 28 0.69 -10.38 -0.41
CA GLY A 28 1.76 -10.83 -1.29
C GLY A 28 3.03 -11.04 -0.49
N VAL A 29 4.02 -11.68 -1.06
CA VAL A 29 5.25 -12.09 -0.35
C VAL A 29 5.92 -10.93 0.40
N HIS A 30 5.91 -9.73 -0.19
CA HIS A 30 6.64 -8.58 0.37
C HIS A 30 5.84 -7.73 1.36
N ASN A 31 4.55 -8.02 1.58
CA ASN A 31 3.71 -7.23 2.48
C ASN A 31 3.02 -8.06 3.59
N LEU A 32 3.41 -9.32 3.78
CA LEU A 32 2.82 -10.21 4.78
C LEU A 32 2.87 -9.67 6.21
N ALA A 33 3.82 -8.79 6.52
CA ALA A 33 3.92 -8.15 7.82
C ALA A 33 2.65 -7.37 8.23
N PHE A 34 1.85 -6.89 7.28
CA PHE A 34 0.56 -6.25 7.59
C PHE A 34 -0.48 -7.25 8.12
N TRP A 35 -0.43 -8.51 7.65
CA TRP A 35 -1.41 -9.54 8.04
C TRP A 35 -1.03 -10.32 9.29
N SER A 36 0.24 -10.27 9.69
CA SER A 36 0.73 -10.90 10.92
C SER A 36 0.69 -9.98 12.14
N ALA A 37 0.34 -8.71 11.97
CA ALA A 37 0.31 -7.74 13.04
C ALA A 37 -1.02 -7.79 13.80
N GLU A 38 -0.97 -7.85 15.13
CA GLU A 38 -2.11 -7.50 15.97
C GLU A 38 -2.30 -5.98 15.95
N THR A 39 -3.43 -5.52 15.44
CA THR A 39 -3.69 -4.09 15.23
C THR A 39 -5.18 -3.80 15.33
N PRO A 40 -5.57 -2.60 15.80
CA PRO A 40 -6.96 -2.15 15.76
C PRO A 40 -7.45 -1.82 14.34
N VAL A 41 -6.56 -1.74 13.33
CA VAL A 41 -6.96 -1.53 11.94
C VAL A 41 -7.46 -2.84 11.34
N ARG A 42 -8.74 -2.89 10.98
CA ARG A 42 -9.31 -4.04 10.28
C ARG A 42 -8.84 -4.04 8.83
N ILE A 43 -8.14 -5.08 8.40
CA ILE A 43 -7.77 -5.26 6.99
C ILE A 43 -8.82 -6.13 6.30
N VAL A 44 -9.48 -5.57 5.29
CA VAL A 44 -10.45 -6.27 4.43
C VAL A 44 -9.72 -6.79 3.20
N GLY A 45 -9.67 -8.13 3.06
CA GLY A 45 -9.04 -8.78 1.92
C GLY A 45 -9.89 -8.65 0.65
N VAL A 46 -9.24 -8.34 -0.47
CA VAL A 46 -9.85 -8.29 -1.80
C VAL A 46 -9.21 -9.31 -2.73
N ARG A 47 -9.63 -9.35 -4.00
CA ARG A 47 -9.14 -10.36 -4.98
C ARG A 47 -8.29 -9.76 -6.10
N HIS A 48 -8.10 -8.44 -6.12
CA HIS A 48 -7.26 -7.74 -7.07
C HIS A 48 -6.84 -6.39 -6.47
N GLU A 49 -5.64 -5.91 -6.73
CA GLU A 49 -5.10 -4.69 -6.11
C GLU A 49 -5.86 -3.44 -6.54
N GLN A 50 -6.37 -3.39 -7.75
CA GLN A 50 -7.27 -2.32 -8.19
C GLN A 50 -8.50 -2.21 -7.27
N ALA A 51 -9.04 -3.34 -6.81
CA ALA A 51 -10.16 -3.36 -5.90
C ALA A 51 -9.80 -2.84 -4.50
N CYS A 52 -8.53 -2.94 -4.05
CA CYS A 52 -8.08 -2.30 -2.81
C CYS A 52 -8.33 -0.79 -2.87
N VAL A 53 -7.93 -0.18 -3.98
CA VAL A 53 -8.00 1.27 -4.14
C VAL A 53 -9.44 1.73 -4.37
N TYR A 54 -10.23 1.05 -5.20
CA TYR A 54 -11.65 1.39 -5.38
C TYR A 54 -12.46 1.22 -4.08
N ALA A 55 -12.15 0.21 -3.27
CA ALA A 55 -12.79 0.06 -1.96
C ALA A 55 -12.40 1.18 -0.99
N ALA A 56 -11.12 1.58 -0.98
CA ALA A 56 -10.64 2.72 -0.20
C ALA A 56 -11.27 4.04 -0.68
N ASP A 57 -11.38 4.25 -1.99
CA ASP A 57 -12.06 5.42 -2.59
C ASP A 57 -13.54 5.46 -2.18
N GLY A 58 -14.26 4.35 -2.34
CA GLY A 58 -15.66 4.24 -1.94
C GLY A 58 -15.85 4.47 -0.43
N TYR A 59 -14.97 3.93 0.41
CA TYR A 59 -14.99 4.17 1.84
C TYR A 59 -14.78 5.66 2.16
N ALA A 60 -13.81 6.30 1.53
CA ALA A 60 -13.53 7.71 1.75
C ALA A 60 -14.71 8.60 1.35
N ARG A 61 -15.33 8.33 0.19
CA ARG A 61 -16.52 9.06 -0.28
C ARG A 61 -17.71 8.87 0.66
N ALA A 62 -17.93 7.65 1.15
CA ALA A 62 -19.08 7.34 2.01
C ALA A 62 -18.95 7.89 3.43
N THR A 63 -17.71 7.98 3.96
CA THR A 63 -17.46 8.31 5.37
C THR A 63 -16.85 9.68 5.59
N GLY A 64 -16.30 10.32 4.56
CA GLY A 64 -15.49 11.52 4.67
C GLY A 64 -14.12 11.31 5.33
N ARG A 65 -13.70 10.05 5.52
CA ARG A 65 -12.45 9.66 6.20
C ARG A 65 -11.40 9.22 5.18
N LEU A 66 -10.15 9.09 5.63
CA LEU A 66 -9.06 8.57 4.81
C LEU A 66 -9.32 7.11 4.43
N GLY A 67 -9.35 6.81 3.14
CA GLY A 67 -9.33 5.44 2.63
C GLY A 67 -7.91 4.92 2.54
N VAL A 68 -7.65 3.69 3.00
CA VAL A 68 -6.32 3.10 2.99
C VAL A 68 -6.32 1.82 2.15
N ALA A 69 -5.40 1.74 1.19
CA ALA A 69 -5.16 0.57 0.36
C ALA A 69 -3.76 0.01 0.58
N LEU A 70 -3.64 -1.31 0.72
CA LEU A 70 -2.38 -2.03 0.96
C LEU A 70 -2.12 -2.99 -0.19
N THR A 71 -1.00 -2.83 -0.89
CA THR A 71 -0.62 -3.71 -2.00
C THR A 71 0.80 -4.26 -1.84
N THR A 72 1.11 -5.32 -2.57
CA THR A 72 2.48 -5.81 -2.68
C THR A 72 3.27 -5.02 -3.73
N THR A 73 4.56 -5.28 -3.81
CA THR A 73 5.51 -4.61 -4.72
C THR A 73 5.29 -4.97 -6.19
N GLY A 74 5.88 -4.20 -7.07
CA GLY A 74 5.96 -4.47 -8.51
C GLY A 74 4.59 -4.54 -9.18
N PRO A 75 4.22 -5.70 -9.74
CA PRO A 75 2.93 -5.86 -10.40
C PRO A 75 1.74 -5.50 -9.51
N GLY A 76 1.82 -5.78 -8.19
CA GLY A 76 0.77 -5.43 -7.24
C GLY A 76 0.58 -3.92 -7.11
N ALA A 77 1.66 -3.16 -7.03
CA ALA A 77 1.60 -1.69 -7.06
C ALA A 77 1.03 -1.19 -8.39
N MET A 78 1.50 -1.72 -9.52
CA MET A 78 1.06 -1.29 -10.85
C MET A 78 -0.41 -1.61 -11.12
N ASN A 79 -0.92 -2.74 -10.64
CA ASN A 79 -2.34 -3.06 -10.73
C ASN A 79 -3.24 -2.04 -10.02
N ALA A 80 -2.73 -1.37 -8.99
CA ALA A 80 -3.46 -0.34 -8.26
C ALA A 80 -3.45 1.03 -8.96
N LEU A 81 -2.51 1.26 -9.89
CA LEU A 81 -2.22 2.58 -10.46
C LEU A 81 -3.44 3.25 -11.11
N ALA A 82 -4.20 2.51 -11.90
CA ALA A 82 -5.36 3.07 -12.61
C ALA A 82 -6.45 3.57 -11.64
N ALA A 83 -6.79 2.75 -10.64
CA ALA A 83 -7.77 3.14 -9.62
C ALA A 83 -7.26 4.29 -8.74
N PHE A 84 -5.96 4.32 -8.44
CA PHE A 84 -5.35 5.42 -7.70
C PHE A 84 -5.38 6.73 -8.52
N GLY A 85 -5.18 6.65 -9.83
CA GLY A 85 -5.34 7.77 -10.76
C GLY A 85 -6.73 8.38 -10.69
N GLU A 86 -7.79 7.55 -10.67
CA GLU A 86 -9.18 8.00 -10.55
C GLU A 86 -9.43 8.71 -9.21
N ALA A 87 -8.99 8.15 -8.09
CA ALA A 87 -9.10 8.79 -6.79
C ALA A 87 -8.32 10.13 -6.75
N ALA A 88 -7.13 10.16 -7.37
CA ALA A 88 -6.29 11.35 -7.44
C ALA A 88 -6.95 12.49 -8.22
N VAL A 89 -7.48 12.20 -9.41
CA VAL A 89 -8.17 13.20 -10.25
C VAL A 89 -9.43 13.71 -9.56
N SER A 90 -10.18 12.82 -8.91
CA SER A 90 -11.39 13.16 -8.17
C SER A 90 -11.13 13.86 -6.83
N GLY A 91 -9.87 13.99 -6.38
CA GLY A 91 -9.52 14.63 -5.12
C GLY A 91 -9.97 13.85 -3.87
N VAL A 92 -10.23 12.55 -4.01
CA VAL A 92 -10.64 11.69 -2.88
C VAL A 92 -9.42 11.37 -2.01
N PRO A 93 -9.52 11.45 -0.67
CA PRO A 93 -8.41 11.15 0.23
C PRO A 93 -8.16 9.65 0.32
N VAL A 94 -7.29 9.13 -0.54
CA VAL A 94 -6.83 7.74 -0.53
C VAL A 94 -5.33 7.70 -0.29
N LEU A 95 -4.91 6.89 0.66
CA LEU A 95 -3.52 6.53 0.91
C LEU A 95 -3.27 5.12 0.38
N LEU A 96 -2.43 5.00 -0.63
CA LEU A 96 -1.93 3.72 -1.11
C LEU A 96 -0.56 3.44 -0.49
N ILE A 97 -0.43 2.33 0.22
CA ILE A 97 0.82 1.84 0.76
C ILE A 97 1.19 0.56 0.01
N SER A 98 2.27 0.60 -0.73
CA SER A 98 2.82 -0.56 -1.42
C SER A 98 4.16 -0.94 -0.81
N SER A 99 4.38 -2.23 -0.60
CA SER A 99 5.72 -2.71 -0.26
C SER A 99 6.69 -2.55 -1.42
N ASP A 100 7.95 -2.69 -1.14
CA ASP A 100 9.01 -2.76 -2.14
C ASP A 100 9.96 -3.91 -1.78
N VAL A 101 10.87 -4.29 -2.69
CA VAL A 101 11.90 -5.28 -2.39
C VAL A 101 12.82 -4.76 -1.29
N SER A 102 13.35 -5.67 -0.47
CA SER A 102 14.27 -5.31 0.61
C SER A 102 15.44 -4.49 0.08
N THR A 103 15.80 -3.43 0.79
CA THR A 103 16.95 -2.57 0.46
C THR A 103 18.26 -3.35 0.37
N ALA A 104 18.40 -4.43 1.16
CA ALA A 104 19.56 -5.33 1.11
C ALA A 104 19.66 -6.12 -0.20
N LEU A 105 18.55 -6.23 -0.94
CA LEU A 105 18.50 -6.93 -2.23
C LEU A 105 18.63 -5.99 -3.43
N ARG A 106 18.48 -4.69 -3.24
CA ARG A 106 18.62 -3.69 -4.30
C ARG A 106 20.07 -3.61 -4.79
N SER A 107 20.27 -3.41 -6.08
CA SER A 107 21.58 -3.21 -6.69
C SER A 107 21.68 -1.84 -7.33
N PRO A 108 22.78 -1.11 -7.14
CA PRO A 108 23.04 0.13 -7.85
C PRO A 108 23.23 -0.08 -9.36
N ASP A 109 23.60 -1.31 -9.76
CA ASP A 109 23.87 -1.68 -11.15
C ASP A 109 22.59 -2.05 -11.95
N GLY A 110 21.41 -1.92 -11.31
CA GLY A 110 20.11 -2.21 -11.92
C GLY A 110 19.45 -3.49 -11.42
N PRO A 111 18.30 -3.85 -11.97
CA PRO A 111 17.51 -5.00 -11.55
C PRO A 111 18.27 -6.33 -11.69
N ARG A 112 18.11 -7.21 -10.72
CA ARG A 112 18.74 -8.54 -10.67
C ARG A 112 17.76 -9.69 -10.82
N GLY A 113 16.50 -9.40 -11.19
CA GLY A 113 15.47 -10.41 -11.35
C GLY A 113 14.90 -10.92 -10.02
N ILE A 114 14.95 -10.12 -8.97
CA ILE A 114 14.27 -10.42 -7.71
C ILE A 114 12.76 -10.43 -7.96
N LEU A 115 12.05 -11.33 -7.30
CA LEU A 115 10.60 -11.45 -7.46
C LEU A 115 9.91 -10.08 -7.30
N HIS A 116 9.18 -9.68 -8.33
CA HIS A 116 8.43 -8.41 -8.39
C HIS A 116 9.31 -7.14 -8.33
N GLU A 117 10.62 -7.27 -8.56
CA GLU A 117 11.53 -6.13 -8.61
C GLU A 117 11.12 -5.13 -9.71
N MET A 118 11.10 -3.86 -9.36
CA MET A 118 10.96 -2.74 -10.30
C MET A 118 12.08 -1.73 -10.05
N GLY A 119 12.48 -0.99 -11.11
CA GLY A 119 13.51 0.04 -10.98
C GLY A 119 13.06 1.20 -10.08
N ASP A 120 12.11 2.00 -10.55
CA ASP A 120 11.49 3.08 -9.76
C ASP A 120 9.97 2.86 -9.70
N GLN A 121 9.53 2.22 -8.63
CA GLN A 121 8.11 1.93 -8.41
C GLN A 121 7.29 3.20 -8.12
N ALA A 122 7.90 4.26 -7.62
CA ALA A 122 7.20 5.50 -7.29
C ALA A 122 6.97 6.39 -8.52
N ALA A 123 7.80 6.32 -9.54
CA ALA A 123 7.74 7.21 -10.70
C ALA A 123 6.37 7.20 -11.41
N PRO A 124 5.71 6.08 -11.69
CA PRO A 124 4.37 6.06 -12.29
C PRO A 124 3.33 6.80 -11.44
N PHE A 125 3.41 6.69 -10.11
CA PHE A 125 2.49 7.39 -9.20
C PHE A 125 2.79 8.89 -9.11
N ALA A 126 4.05 9.29 -9.15
CA ALA A 126 4.45 10.70 -9.20
C ALA A 126 3.90 11.39 -10.45
N ALA A 127 3.82 10.69 -11.58
CA ALA A 127 3.26 11.20 -12.82
C ALA A 127 1.76 11.56 -12.71
N LEU A 128 1.04 11.06 -11.71
CA LEU A 128 -0.35 11.44 -11.43
C LEU A 128 -0.48 12.82 -10.76
N GLY A 129 0.62 13.54 -10.56
CA GLY A 129 0.63 14.86 -9.94
C GLY A 129 0.29 14.87 -8.45
N ARG A 130 0.41 13.73 -7.78
CA ARG A 130 0.20 13.57 -6.32
C ARG A 130 1.51 13.20 -5.62
N PRO A 131 1.67 13.52 -4.33
CA PRO A 131 2.87 13.16 -3.60
C PRO A 131 3.08 11.64 -3.60
N ALA A 132 4.23 11.19 -4.10
CA ALA A 132 4.72 9.82 -3.94
C ALA A 132 6.03 9.87 -3.14
N ARG A 133 6.22 8.90 -2.24
CA ARG A 133 7.40 8.77 -1.39
C ARG A 133 7.87 7.32 -1.37
N THR A 134 9.16 7.13 -1.41
CA THR A 134 9.86 5.85 -1.23
C THR A 134 10.70 5.86 0.03
#